data_7c690501a7a15bf7b1cdd2c07b3b13bb
#
_entry.id   7c690501a7a15bf7b1cdd2c07b3b13bb
#
_cell.length_a   1.000
_cell.length_b   1.000
_cell.length_c   1.000
_cell.angle_alpha   90.00
_cell.angle_beta   90.00
_cell.angle_gamma   90.00
#
_symmetry.space_group_name_H-M   'P 1'
#
loop_
_entity.id
_entity.type
_entity.pdbx_description
1 polymer ?
#
loop_
_entity_poly.entity_id
_entity_poly.type
_entity_poly.pdbx_seq_one_letter_code
_entity_poly.pdbx_strand_id
1 'polypeptide(L)'
;INYPFLSAPVEKTDAWGSRTYDILKLLTADEKAGIQMVQTFEYFRSKQEDPSWMDTVDKFERITENLPSDYVECFSFMTQVIEMPIYLSWLMERFKGLGGKMEKVIVTNFSEISDDFSVIINCTGLSSGELCDDSEVYPVRGQIIRIKPLIGEMHLDQQVPTLAYIVPRSNDMILGGVAQQG
;
A
#
# COMPACT_ATOMS: atom_id res chain seq x y z
N ILE A 1 -2.07 -2.68 -2.30
CA ILE A 1 -2.75 -3.18 -1.07
C ILE A 1 -2.97 -1.97 -0.18
N ASN A 2 -4.13 -1.89 0.41
CA ASN A 2 -4.49 -0.80 1.32
C ASN A 2 -4.99 -1.36 2.65
N TYR A 3 -4.08 -1.55 3.59
CA TYR A 3 -4.35 -1.68 5.02
C TYR A 3 -3.07 -1.35 5.82
N PRO A 4 -3.16 -0.93 7.09
CA PRO A 4 -1.99 -0.57 7.90
C PRO A 4 -1.06 -1.78 8.10
N PHE A 5 0.23 -1.57 7.84
CA PHE A 5 1.29 -2.56 8.05
C PHE A 5 2.52 -1.88 8.64
N LEU A 6 2.97 -2.32 9.81
CA LEU A 6 4.13 -1.78 10.52
C LEU A 6 4.17 -0.25 10.59
N SER A 7 3.03 0.37 10.86
CA SER A 7 2.88 1.82 10.87
C SER A 7 2.50 2.33 12.26
N ALA A 8 2.96 3.53 12.62
CA ALA A 8 2.72 4.15 13.91
C ALA A 8 2.53 5.68 13.76
N PRO A 9 1.86 6.34 14.71
CA PRO A 9 1.09 5.77 15.82
C PRO A 9 -0.21 5.11 15.34
N VAL A 10 -0.62 4.02 15.99
CA VAL A 10 -1.71 3.14 15.53
C VAL A 10 -3.02 3.91 15.32
N GLU A 11 -3.42 4.78 16.28
CA GLU A 11 -4.68 5.50 16.21
C GLU A 11 -4.79 6.40 14.96
N LYS A 12 -3.69 7.02 14.56
CA LYS A 12 -3.64 7.86 13.34
C LYS A 12 -3.64 7.00 12.08
N THR A 13 -2.88 5.91 12.12
CA THR A 13 -2.75 5.00 10.98
C THR A 13 -4.08 4.34 10.66
N ASP A 14 -4.82 3.90 11.67
CA ASP A 14 -6.13 3.29 11.50
C ASP A 14 -7.14 4.32 10.96
N ALA A 15 -7.18 5.53 11.51
CA ALA A 15 -8.07 6.58 11.02
C ALA A 15 -7.78 6.97 9.55
N TRP A 16 -6.51 7.10 9.18
CA TRP A 16 -6.11 7.41 7.81
C TRP A 16 -6.32 6.21 6.87
N GLY A 17 -6.04 5.01 7.35
CA GLY A 17 -6.27 3.77 6.62
C GLY A 17 -7.74 3.58 6.29
N SER A 18 -8.63 3.74 7.27
CA SER A 18 -10.08 3.65 7.08
C SER A 18 -10.58 4.69 6.07
N ARG A 19 -10.17 5.96 6.21
CA ARG A 19 -10.56 7.01 5.28
C ARG A 19 -10.04 6.74 3.86
N THR A 20 -8.82 6.24 3.74
CA THR A 20 -8.23 5.88 2.45
C THR A 20 -8.95 4.70 1.81
N TYR A 21 -9.31 3.68 2.61
CA TYR A 21 -10.11 2.53 2.17
C TYR A 21 -11.43 2.97 1.53
N ASP A 22 -12.18 3.85 2.21
CA ASP A 22 -13.46 4.36 1.72
C ASP A 22 -13.30 5.11 0.38
N ILE A 23 -12.29 5.98 0.28
CA ILE A 23 -12.02 6.74 -0.95
C ILE A 23 -11.65 5.80 -2.10
N LEU A 24 -10.73 4.86 -1.87
CA LEU A 24 -10.30 3.91 -2.89
C LEU A 24 -11.44 2.99 -3.32
N LYS A 25 -12.31 2.59 -2.38
CA LYS A 25 -13.50 1.80 -2.68
C LYS A 25 -14.47 2.56 -3.61
N LEU A 26 -14.66 3.85 -3.40
CA LEU A 26 -15.46 4.68 -4.32
C LEU A 26 -14.80 4.79 -5.71
N LEU A 27 -13.48 4.87 -5.76
CA LEU A 27 -12.73 4.97 -7.01
C LEU A 27 -12.73 3.68 -7.84
N THR A 28 -13.11 2.53 -7.27
CA THR A 28 -13.28 1.29 -8.07
C THR A 28 -14.39 1.40 -9.11
N ALA A 29 -15.30 2.37 -8.97
CA ALA A 29 -16.33 2.65 -9.98
C ALA A 29 -15.77 3.29 -11.27
N ASP A 30 -14.55 3.84 -11.23
CA ASP A 30 -13.84 4.34 -12.42
C ASP A 30 -12.82 3.29 -12.87
N GLU A 31 -13.17 2.52 -13.89
CA GLU A 31 -12.30 1.47 -14.45
C GLU A 31 -10.93 1.99 -14.89
N LYS A 32 -10.82 3.28 -15.20
CA LYS A 32 -9.55 3.92 -15.61
C LYS A 32 -8.60 4.18 -14.44
N ALA A 33 -9.09 4.15 -13.21
CA ALA A 33 -8.27 4.38 -12.04
C ALA A 33 -7.31 3.21 -11.74
N GLY A 34 -7.54 2.02 -12.31
CA GLY A 34 -6.69 0.85 -12.07
C GLY A 34 -6.75 0.35 -10.63
N ILE A 35 -7.94 0.43 -10.01
CA ILE A 35 -8.20 -0.04 -8.65
C ILE A 35 -9.27 -1.12 -8.71
N GLN A 36 -9.02 -2.23 -8.03
CA GLN A 36 -9.98 -3.32 -7.94
C GLN A 36 -10.09 -3.86 -6.51
N MET A 37 -11.28 -4.29 -6.11
CA MET A 37 -11.49 -5.02 -4.86
C MET A 37 -11.08 -6.48 -5.07
N VAL A 38 -10.26 -7.01 -4.18
CA VAL A 38 -9.71 -8.37 -4.28
C VAL A 38 -9.90 -9.10 -2.95
N GLN A 39 -10.36 -10.34 -3.04
CA GLN A 39 -10.39 -11.24 -1.89
C GLN A 39 -8.96 -11.53 -1.45
N THR A 40 -8.70 -11.35 -0.17
CA THR A 40 -7.37 -11.43 0.41
C THR A 40 -7.36 -12.48 1.51
N PHE A 41 -6.28 -13.25 1.57
CA PHE A 41 -6.02 -14.26 2.58
C PHE A 41 -4.66 -13.96 3.22
N GLU A 42 -4.64 -13.64 4.49
CA GLU A 42 -3.42 -13.42 5.27
C GLU A 42 -3.23 -14.58 6.25
N TYR A 43 -2.14 -15.32 6.11
CA TYR A 43 -1.88 -16.57 6.83
C TYR A 43 -0.95 -16.38 8.01
N PHE A 44 -1.24 -17.09 9.12
CA PHE A 44 -0.52 -16.99 10.38
C PHE A 44 -0.15 -18.37 10.93
N ARG A 45 1.11 -18.48 11.43
CA ARG A 45 1.62 -19.68 12.11
C ARG A 45 1.30 -19.72 13.61
N SER A 46 0.71 -18.64 14.14
CA SER A 46 0.22 -18.53 15.52
C SER A 46 -1.09 -17.80 15.55
N LYS A 47 -1.88 -18.01 16.58
CA LYS A 47 -3.12 -17.24 16.78
C LYS A 47 -2.81 -15.76 16.90
N GLN A 48 -3.65 -14.94 16.29
CA GLN A 48 -3.58 -13.49 16.31
C GLN A 48 -4.70 -12.90 17.15
N GLU A 49 -4.46 -11.76 17.74
CA GLU A 49 -5.54 -10.92 18.27
C GLU A 49 -6.32 -10.28 17.11
N ASP A 50 -7.50 -9.74 17.41
CA ASP A 50 -8.29 -9.03 16.40
C ASP A 50 -7.53 -7.76 15.98
N PRO A 51 -7.27 -7.59 14.69
CA PRO A 51 -6.56 -6.41 14.23
C PRO A 51 -7.44 -5.15 14.38
N SER A 52 -6.83 -4.02 14.76
CA SER A 52 -7.52 -2.75 14.95
C SER A 52 -8.28 -2.26 13.71
N TRP A 53 -7.85 -2.70 12.54
CA TRP A 53 -8.43 -2.34 11.24
C TRP A 53 -9.55 -3.30 10.76
N MET A 54 -9.91 -4.33 11.51
CA MET A 54 -10.86 -5.37 11.04
C MET A 54 -12.21 -4.80 10.62
N ASP A 55 -12.70 -3.77 11.32
CA ASP A 55 -13.96 -3.10 11.02
C ASP A 55 -13.88 -2.13 9.81
N THR A 56 -12.67 -1.88 9.31
CA THR A 56 -12.43 -1.03 8.15
C THR A 56 -12.66 -1.75 6.83
N VAL A 57 -12.32 -3.04 6.78
CA VAL A 57 -12.37 -3.84 5.56
C VAL A 57 -13.71 -4.56 5.40
N ASP A 58 -14.10 -4.82 4.16
CA ASP A 58 -15.31 -5.61 3.89
C ASP A 58 -15.04 -7.09 4.08
N LYS A 59 -16.07 -7.82 4.56
CA LYS A 59 -16.10 -9.29 4.66
C LYS A 59 -14.92 -9.88 5.44
N PHE A 60 -14.57 -9.25 6.56
CA PHE A 60 -13.56 -9.81 7.45
C PHE A 60 -14.07 -11.12 8.06
N GLU A 61 -13.28 -12.18 7.93
CA GLU A 61 -13.54 -13.50 8.50
C GLU A 61 -12.23 -14.10 9.05
N ARG A 62 -12.35 -14.83 10.15
CA ARG A 62 -11.26 -15.59 10.75
C ARG A 62 -11.44 -17.06 10.42
N ILE A 63 -10.47 -17.67 9.75
CA ILE A 63 -10.48 -19.06 9.31
C ILE A 63 -9.44 -19.83 10.13
N THR A 64 -9.85 -20.95 10.72
CA THR A 64 -8.99 -21.83 11.55
C THR A 64 -8.99 -23.27 11.09
N GLU A 65 -9.73 -23.60 10.03
CA GLU A 65 -9.86 -24.95 9.50
C GLU A 65 -9.49 -25.00 8.03
N ASN A 66 -9.06 -26.18 7.57
CA ASN A 66 -8.68 -26.44 6.18
C ASN A 66 -7.56 -25.52 5.63
N LEU A 67 -6.64 -25.10 6.50
CA LEU A 67 -5.48 -24.31 6.16
C LEU A 67 -4.33 -25.20 5.66
N PRO A 68 -3.36 -24.64 4.87
CA PRO A 68 -2.10 -25.34 4.60
C PRO A 68 -1.37 -25.72 5.90
N SER A 69 -0.62 -26.82 5.88
CA SER A 69 -0.09 -27.50 7.07
C SER A 69 0.71 -26.63 8.04
N ASP A 70 1.30 -25.54 7.55
CA ASP A 70 2.18 -24.69 8.34
C ASP A 70 1.44 -23.53 9.02
N TYR A 71 0.14 -23.39 8.77
CA TYR A 71 -0.66 -22.28 9.27
C TYR A 71 -1.75 -22.75 10.21
N VAL A 72 -2.02 -21.96 11.25
CA VAL A 72 -3.04 -22.24 12.26
C VAL A 72 -4.22 -21.28 12.16
N GLU A 73 -4.06 -20.18 11.46
CA GLU A 73 -5.07 -19.15 11.30
C GLU A 73 -4.88 -18.39 9.99
N CYS A 74 -5.97 -17.88 9.43
CA CYS A 74 -5.98 -17.01 8.27
C CYS A 74 -7.05 -15.94 8.46
N PHE A 75 -6.71 -14.69 8.16
CA PHE A 75 -7.69 -13.62 7.97
C PHE A 75 -8.09 -13.55 6.51
N SER A 76 -9.39 -13.56 6.27
CA SER A 76 -9.97 -13.41 4.94
C SER A 76 -10.77 -12.11 4.91
N PHE A 77 -10.51 -11.25 3.92
CA PHE A 77 -11.17 -9.95 3.79
C PHE A 77 -11.08 -9.40 2.37
N MET A 78 -11.88 -8.39 2.07
CA MET A 78 -11.78 -7.66 0.82
C MET A 78 -10.91 -6.43 1.00
N THR A 79 -9.93 -6.22 0.12
CA THR A 79 -9.17 -4.96 0.09
C THR A 79 -8.83 -4.54 -1.35
N GLN A 80 -8.33 -3.32 -1.51
CA GLN A 80 -8.00 -2.78 -2.82
C GLN A 80 -6.61 -3.22 -3.27
N VAL A 81 -6.53 -3.68 -4.50
CA VAL A 81 -5.28 -3.72 -5.27
C VAL A 81 -5.24 -2.50 -6.18
N ILE A 82 -4.17 -1.73 -6.08
CA ILE A 82 -3.95 -0.52 -6.85
C ILE A 82 -2.82 -0.80 -7.85
N GLU A 83 -3.15 -0.76 -9.13
CA GLU A 83 -2.16 -0.92 -10.20
C GLU A 83 -1.43 0.39 -10.45
N MET A 84 -0.35 0.61 -9.72
CA MET A 84 0.38 1.88 -9.68
C MET A 84 0.71 2.48 -11.07
N PRO A 85 1.11 1.69 -12.10
CA PRO A 85 1.36 2.25 -13.42
C PRO A 85 0.11 2.88 -14.07
N ILE A 86 -1.07 2.33 -13.78
CA ILE A 86 -2.36 2.85 -14.27
C ILE A 86 -2.80 4.02 -13.38
N TYR A 87 -2.82 3.80 -12.08
CA TYR A 87 -3.28 4.76 -11.08
C TYR A 87 -2.52 6.09 -11.10
N LEU A 88 -1.19 6.04 -11.22
CA LEU A 88 -0.37 7.25 -11.28
C LEU A 88 -0.66 8.07 -12.55
N SER A 89 -0.88 7.43 -13.69
CA SER A 89 -1.26 8.11 -14.93
C SER A 89 -2.63 8.77 -14.80
N TRP A 90 -3.60 8.05 -14.22
CA TRP A 90 -4.94 8.57 -13.95
C TRP A 90 -4.93 9.76 -12.98
N LEU A 91 -4.17 9.67 -11.88
CA LEU A 91 -3.97 10.78 -10.93
C LEU A 91 -3.36 12.00 -11.60
N MET A 92 -2.38 11.79 -12.47
CA MET A 92 -1.72 12.86 -13.21
C MET A 92 -2.68 13.59 -14.16
N GLU A 93 -3.50 12.84 -14.88
CA GLU A 93 -4.53 13.43 -15.77
C GLU A 93 -5.55 14.22 -14.96
N ARG A 94 -6.00 13.68 -13.84
CA ARG A 94 -6.94 14.35 -12.94
C ARG A 94 -6.34 15.63 -12.35
N PHE A 95 -5.09 15.59 -11.89
CA PHE A 95 -4.38 16.76 -11.37
C PHE A 95 -4.29 17.89 -12.40
N LYS A 96 -3.87 17.55 -13.62
CA LYS A 96 -3.78 18.52 -14.72
C LYS A 96 -5.17 19.06 -15.12
N GLY A 97 -6.18 18.19 -15.15
CA GLY A 97 -7.56 18.58 -15.44
C GLY A 97 -8.16 19.56 -14.42
N LEU A 98 -7.67 19.52 -13.17
CA LEU A 98 -8.02 20.48 -12.11
C LEU A 98 -7.19 21.77 -12.15
N GLY A 99 -6.33 21.96 -13.16
CA GLY A 99 -5.47 23.14 -13.30
C GLY A 99 -4.14 23.04 -12.57
N GLY A 100 -3.78 21.87 -12.05
CA GLY A 100 -2.48 21.63 -11.41
C GLY A 100 -1.33 21.84 -12.38
N LYS A 101 -0.26 22.47 -11.92
CA LYS A 101 0.97 22.72 -12.69
C LYS A 101 2.07 21.78 -12.21
N MET A 102 2.93 21.37 -13.13
CA MET A 102 4.09 20.54 -12.85
C MET A 102 5.35 21.15 -13.43
N GLU A 103 6.36 21.19 -12.61
CA GLU A 103 7.70 21.62 -13.02
C GLU A 103 8.71 20.56 -12.59
N LYS A 104 9.72 20.34 -13.42
CA LYS A 104 10.84 19.48 -13.08
C LYS A 104 11.97 20.32 -12.51
N VAL A 105 12.13 20.25 -11.21
CA VAL A 105 13.13 21.03 -10.47
C VAL A 105 13.80 20.16 -9.43
N ILE A 106 15.05 20.46 -9.10
CA ILE A 106 15.76 19.90 -7.95
C ILE A 106 15.65 20.93 -6.84
N VAL A 107 15.01 20.56 -5.73
CA VAL A 107 14.89 21.39 -4.54
C VAL A 107 15.86 20.84 -3.50
N THR A 108 16.82 21.64 -3.08
CA THR A 108 17.81 21.27 -2.05
C THR A 108 17.48 21.89 -0.69
N ASN A 109 16.63 22.92 -0.67
CA ASN A 109 16.16 23.56 0.54
C ASN A 109 14.77 24.15 0.32
N PHE A 110 13.90 24.08 1.31
CA PHE A 110 12.55 24.63 1.24
C PHE A 110 12.51 26.14 1.02
N SER A 111 13.53 26.88 1.45
CA SER A 111 13.62 28.33 1.19
C SER A 111 13.66 28.70 -0.28
N GLU A 112 14.04 27.77 -1.16
CA GLU A 112 14.05 28.00 -2.61
C GLU A 112 12.64 28.16 -3.21
N ILE A 113 11.61 27.65 -2.50
CA ILE A 113 10.21 27.64 -2.95
C ILE A 113 9.24 28.26 -1.94
N SER A 114 9.71 28.63 -0.73
CA SER A 114 8.82 29.07 0.38
C SER A 114 8.10 30.38 0.09
N ASP A 115 8.71 31.27 -0.70
CA ASP A 115 8.12 32.57 -1.03
C ASP A 115 6.98 32.48 -2.06
N ASP A 116 6.93 31.37 -2.81
CA ASP A 116 5.93 31.16 -3.86
C ASP A 116 4.68 30.43 -3.33
N PHE A 117 4.75 29.73 -2.18
CA PHE A 117 3.71 28.86 -1.68
C PHE A 117 3.46 29.05 -0.17
N SER A 118 2.19 29.17 0.20
CA SER A 118 1.78 29.26 1.62
C SER A 118 1.82 27.92 2.35
N VAL A 119 1.81 26.81 1.64
CA VAL A 119 1.90 25.45 2.17
C VAL A 119 2.79 24.60 1.26
N ILE A 120 3.74 23.91 1.85
CA ILE A 120 4.63 22.96 1.17
C ILE A 120 4.36 21.57 1.74
N ILE A 121 4.10 20.59 0.87
CA ILE A 121 3.94 19.19 1.25
C ILE A 121 5.14 18.41 0.73
N ASN A 122 5.97 17.91 1.65
CA ASN A 122 7.15 17.11 1.31
C ASN A 122 6.75 15.66 1.01
N CYS A 123 6.88 15.25 -0.25
CA CYS A 123 6.65 13.87 -0.72
C CYS A 123 7.88 13.34 -1.48
N THR A 124 9.10 13.72 -1.08
CA THR A 124 10.35 13.42 -1.80
C THR A 124 10.93 12.03 -1.51
N GLY A 125 10.22 11.20 -0.74
CA GLY A 125 10.66 9.82 -0.43
C GLY A 125 11.97 9.82 0.36
N LEU A 126 12.97 9.05 -0.07
CA LEU A 126 14.27 8.94 0.63
C LEU A 126 15.02 10.27 0.70
N SER A 127 14.86 11.14 -0.30
CA SER A 127 15.48 12.47 -0.28
C SER A 127 14.91 13.40 0.80
N SER A 128 13.80 13.02 1.44
CA SER A 128 13.27 13.78 2.58
C SER A 128 14.24 13.82 3.76
N GLY A 129 15.07 12.79 3.94
CA GLY A 129 16.09 12.74 4.98
C GLY A 129 17.08 13.88 4.84
N GLU A 130 17.64 14.08 3.64
CA GLU A 130 18.57 15.20 3.38
C GLU A 130 17.86 16.55 3.47
N LEU A 131 16.66 16.64 2.88
CA LEU A 131 15.90 17.89 2.80
C LEU A 131 15.44 18.41 4.18
N CYS A 132 15.19 17.49 5.14
CA CYS A 132 14.73 17.79 6.49
C CYS A 132 15.82 17.63 7.56
N ASP A 133 17.05 17.28 7.20
CA ASP A 133 18.13 16.90 8.12
C ASP A 133 17.71 15.79 9.09
N ASP A 134 17.03 14.77 8.56
CA ASP A 134 16.48 13.64 9.32
C ASP A 134 17.28 12.37 9.03
N SER A 135 18.16 12.00 9.96
CA SER A 135 19.01 10.82 9.87
C SER A 135 18.27 9.49 10.13
N GLU A 136 16.99 9.53 10.55
CA GLU A 136 16.18 8.34 10.76
C GLU A 136 15.58 7.80 9.45
N VAL A 137 15.63 8.57 8.37
CA VAL A 137 15.18 8.12 7.05
C VAL A 137 16.24 7.26 6.39
N TYR A 138 15.95 5.99 6.20
CA TYR A 138 16.86 5.03 5.58
C TYR A 138 16.15 4.17 4.51
N PRO A 139 16.88 3.67 3.48
CA PRO A 139 16.30 2.86 2.45
C PRO A 139 16.01 1.42 2.93
N VAL A 140 14.84 0.90 2.55
CA VAL A 140 14.50 -0.51 2.67
C VAL A 140 14.28 -1.07 1.27
N ARG A 141 15.11 -2.06 0.89
CA ARG A 141 15.03 -2.69 -0.42
C ARG A 141 13.90 -3.69 -0.47
N GLY A 142 13.00 -3.55 -1.45
CA GLY A 142 12.04 -4.55 -1.87
C GLY A 142 12.46 -5.22 -3.18
N GLN A 143 12.11 -6.49 -3.36
CA GLN A 143 12.28 -7.21 -4.61
C GLN A 143 11.02 -7.98 -4.94
N ILE A 144 10.60 -7.92 -6.20
CA ILE A 144 9.41 -8.59 -6.72
C ILE A 144 9.72 -9.36 -8.00
N ILE A 145 8.91 -10.38 -8.25
CA ILE A 145 8.91 -11.13 -9.51
C ILE A 145 7.54 -10.90 -10.17
N ARG A 146 7.54 -10.63 -11.46
CA ARG A 146 6.31 -10.52 -12.27
C ARG A 146 6.12 -11.78 -13.06
N ILE A 147 4.92 -12.35 -13.00
CA ILE A 147 4.51 -13.54 -13.76
C ILE A 147 3.18 -13.31 -14.47
N LYS A 148 2.78 -14.24 -15.32
CA LYS A 148 1.44 -14.24 -15.90
C LYS A 148 0.39 -14.48 -14.81
N PRO A 149 -0.84 -13.92 -14.94
CA PRO A 149 -1.92 -14.16 -14.00
C PRO A 149 -2.25 -15.66 -13.90
N LEU A 150 -2.40 -16.16 -12.67
CA LEU A 150 -2.75 -17.55 -12.38
C LEU A 150 -3.99 -17.68 -11.50
N ILE A 151 -4.16 -16.75 -10.55
CA ILE A 151 -5.26 -16.73 -9.59
C ILE A 151 -5.80 -15.29 -9.46
N GLY A 152 -7.03 -15.14 -8.96
CA GLY A 152 -7.70 -13.85 -8.76
C GLY A 152 -7.66 -13.35 -7.33
N GLU A 153 -7.22 -14.18 -6.38
CA GLU A 153 -7.12 -13.84 -4.97
C GLU A 153 -5.72 -13.37 -4.62
N MET A 154 -5.62 -12.56 -3.56
CA MET A 154 -4.37 -12.14 -2.96
C MET A 154 -4.04 -13.03 -1.76
N HIS A 155 -2.79 -13.45 -1.67
CA HIS A 155 -2.29 -14.26 -0.56
C HIS A 155 -1.09 -13.59 0.09
N LEU A 156 -1.10 -13.52 1.42
CA LEU A 156 -0.08 -12.86 2.22
C LEU A 156 0.43 -13.78 3.31
N ASP A 157 1.75 -13.85 3.46
CA ASP A 157 2.45 -14.37 4.65
C ASP A 157 3.49 -13.32 5.04
N GLN A 158 3.12 -12.45 5.98
CA GLN A 158 3.93 -11.31 6.39
C GLN A 158 4.70 -11.56 7.68
N GLN A 159 4.76 -12.79 8.15
CA GLN A 159 5.50 -13.15 9.36
C GLN A 159 7.01 -13.26 9.08
N VAL A 160 7.77 -12.46 9.81
CA VAL A 160 9.25 -12.51 9.75
C VAL A 160 9.75 -13.89 10.23
N PRO A 161 10.75 -14.50 9.57
CA PRO A 161 11.61 -13.95 8.51
C PRO A 161 11.05 -14.13 7.10
N THR A 162 9.89 -14.76 6.93
CA THR A 162 9.34 -15.08 5.63
C THR A 162 8.31 -14.00 5.24
N LEU A 163 8.74 -13.03 4.45
CA LEU A 163 7.80 -12.11 3.81
C LEU A 163 7.45 -12.68 2.44
N ALA A 164 6.23 -13.18 2.28
CA ALA A 164 5.77 -13.70 1.00
C ALA A 164 4.38 -13.15 0.68
N TYR A 165 4.18 -12.73 -0.57
CA TYR A 165 2.87 -12.31 -1.05
C TYR A 165 2.67 -12.60 -2.53
N ILE A 166 1.40 -12.79 -2.87
CA ILE A 166 0.91 -12.94 -4.24
C ILE A 166 -0.15 -11.87 -4.43
N VAL A 167 0.06 -10.95 -5.36
CA VAL A 167 -0.87 -9.86 -5.65
C VAL A 167 -1.33 -9.96 -7.10
N PRO A 168 -2.59 -10.31 -7.37
CA PRO A 168 -3.14 -10.33 -8.71
C PRO A 168 -3.34 -8.91 -9.25
N ARG A 169 -3.06 -8.72 -10.54
CA ARG A 169 -3.35 -7.49 -11.28
C ARG A 169 -4.01 -7.85 -12.61
N SER A 170 -4.49 -6.85 -13.35
CA SER A 170 -5.25 -7.09 -14.59
C SER A 170 -4.45 -7.86 -15.66
N ASN A 171 -3.15 -7.60 -15.79
CA ASN A 171 -2.33 -8.16 -16.86
C ASN A 171 -1.14 -9.01 -16.38
N ASP A 172 -0.86 -9.03 -15.10
CA ASP A 172 0.21 -9.82 -14.49
C ASP A 172 -0.11 -10.12 -13.02
N MET A 173 0.81 -10.80 -12.36
CA MET A 173 0.77 -11.12 -10.96
C MET A 173 2.11 -10.81 -10.34
N ILE A 174 2.10 -10.20 -9.17
CA ILE A 174 3.30 -9.87 -8.41
C ILE A 174 3.52 -10.92 -7.34
N LEU A 175 4.70 -11.50 -7.35
CA LEU A 175 5.22 -12.32 -6.25
C LEU A 175 6.29 -11.52 -5.52
N GLY A 176 6.22 -11.49 -4.20
CA GLY A 176 7.18 -10.86 -3.30
C GLY A 176 7.21 -11.62 -1.98
N GLY A 177 8.05 -11.31 -1.03
CA GLY A 177 8.85 -10.08 -1.02
C GLY A 177 10.15 -10.23 -0.26
N VAL A 178 10.81 -9.11 -0.21
CA VAL A 178 12.05 -8.90 0.52
C VAL A 178 11.95 -7.54 1.19
N ALA A 179 12.39 -7.46 2.44
CA ALA A 179 12.54 -6.20 3.17
C ALA A 179 13.94 -6.18 3.77
N GLN A 180 14.91 -5.66 3.02
CA GLN A 180 16.31 -5.58 3.45
C GLN A 180 16.66 -4.13 3.74
N GLN A 181 17.09 -3.87 4.96
CA GLN A 181 17.68 -2.59 5.32
C GLN A 181 19.05 -2.49 4.62
N GLY A 182 19.24 -1.42 3.87
CA GLY A 182 20.48 -1.11 3.13
C GLY A 182 21.52 -0.48 4.00
#